data_1a7fabee3c76890be898a482e2098c00
#
_entry.id   1a7fabee3c76890be898a482e2098c00
#
_cell.length_a   1.000
_cell.length_b   1.000
_cell.length_c   1.000
_cell.angle_alpha   90.00
_cell.angle_beta   90.00
_cell.angle_gamma   90.00
#
_symmetry.space_group_name_H-M   'P 1'
#
loop_
_entity.id
_entity.type
_entity.pdbx_description
1 polymer ?
#
loop_
_entity_poly.entity_id
_entity_poly.type
_entity_poly.pdbx_seq_one_letter_code
_entity_poly.pdbx_strand_id
1 'polypeptide(L)'
;DYTPTRALAHWGDRAYFVACDPNHGCELWISDGTAAGTRMVHDIAPGPESSKPTELYVVGDKLYFSAEDGQHGVELWLLPLDGGSPCRANELNLCLEDSRFQVSARWTDFAGRSGDATAVAITGDTGYFWFFDEDNVELILKLIDGGGYNGHHWVYYGALSNVEYTFTVTDSETGAAK
;
A
#
# COMPACT_ATOMS: atom_id res chain seq x y z
N ASP A 1 23.76 18.71 -21.68
CA ASP A 1 24.00 18.42 -20.24
C ASP A 1 22.70 18.58 -19.52
N TYR A 2 22.04 17.45 -19.24
CA TYR A 2 20.83 17.39 -18.41
C TYR A 2 21.26 17.32 -16.95
N THR A 3 21.09 18.40 -16.20
CA THR A 3 21.20 18.37 -14.75
C THR A 3 19.79 18.13 -14.20
N PRO A 4 19.50 16.96 -13.63
CA PRO A 4 18.19 16.73 -13.03
C PRO A 4 18.05 17.60 -11.79
N THR A 5 17.24 18.64 -11.89
CA THR A 5 16.80 19.41 -10.75
C THR A 5 15.73 18.59 -10.02
N ARG A 6 16.02 18.19 -8.78
CA ARG A 6 15.14 17.37 -7.92
C ARG A 6 14.60 16.08 -8.55
N ALA A 7 15.48 15.14 -8.80
CA ALA A 7 15.14 13.78 -9.26
C ALA A 7 14.92 12.79 -8.09
N LEU A 8 14.74 13.27 -6.85
CA LEU A 8 14.55 12.46 -5.67
C LEU A 8 13.55 13.14 -4.71
N ALA A 9 12.53 12.41 -4.31
CA ALA A 9 11.58 12.76 -3.26
C ALA A 9 11.44 11.58 -2.29
N HIS A 10 10.96 11.83 -1.07
CA HIS A 10 10.63 10.77 -0.12
C HIS A 10 9.27 11.04 0.52
N TRP A 11 8.56 9.97 0.88
CA TRP A 11 7.32 10.02 1.63
C TRP A 11 7.19 8.74 2.46
N GLY A 12 7.01 8.89 3.76
CA GLY A 12 7.10 7.77 4.68
C GLY A 12 8.51 7.17 4.67
N ASP A 13 8.59 5.87 4.53
CA ASP A 13 9.83 5.08 4.39
C ASP A 13 10.26 4.85 2.94
N ARG A 14 9.58 5.48 1.97
CA ARG A 14 9.80 5.26 0.53
C ARG A 14 10.51 6.43 -0.13
N ALA A 15 11.43 6.10 -1.03
CA ALA A 15 12.08 7.03 -1.93
C ALA A 15 11.48 6.93 -3.33
N TYR A 16 11.21 8.07 -3.95
CA TYR A 16 10.78 8.20 -5.34
C TYR A 16 11.91 8.84 -6.10
N PHE A 17 12.36 8.24 -7.18
CA PHE A 17 13.52 8.70 -7.93
C PHE A 17 13.41 8.30 -9.41
N VAL A 18 14.28 8.90 -10.23
CA VAL A 18 14.38 8.56 -11.65
C VAL A 18 15.44 7.50 -11.85
N ALA A 19 15.08 6.40 -12.51
CA ALA A 19 16.00 5.36 -12.92
C ALA A 19 15.67 4.88 -14.33
N CYS A 20 16.65 4.26 -15.00
CA CYS A 20 16.54 3.86 -16.38
C CYS A 20 16.81 2.37 -16.52
N ASP A 21 16.06 1.72 -17.42
CA ASP A 21 16.34 0.38 -17.90
C ASP A 21 16.24 0.31 -19.45
N PRO A 22 16.83 -0.73 -20.09
CA PRO A 22 16.86 -0.81 -21.55
C PRO A 22 15.50 -0.99 -22.22
N ASN A 23 14.49 -1.44 -21.50
CA ASN A 23 13.16 -1.78 -22.05
C ASN A 23 12.17 -0.63 -21.92
N HIS A 24 12.34 0.23 -20.89
CA HIS A 24 11.37 1.27 -20.53
C HIS A 24 11.98 2.67 -20.48
N GLY A 25 13.24 2.85 -20.91
CA GLY A 25 13.89 4.16 -20.82
C GLY A 25 14.09 4.63 -19.38
N CYS A 26 14.00 5.94 -19.16
CA CYS A 26 14.12 6.57 -17.83
C CYS A 26 12.74 6.97 -17.31
N GLU A 27 12.30 6.32 -16.24
CA GLU A 27 10.98 6.46 -15.66
C GLU A 27 11.02 6.80 -14.16
N LEU A 28 9.85 7.02 -13.56
CA LEU A 28 9.71 7.18 -12.12
C LEU A 28 9.75 5.81 -11.43
N TRP A 29 10.62 5.69 -10.44
CA TRP A 29 10.81 4.49 -9.63
C TRP A 29 10.52 4.77 -8.16
N ILE A 30 10.18 3.72 -7.43
CA ILE A 30 9.98 3.71 -5.99
C ILE A 30 10.87 2.66 -5.33
N SER A 31 11.34 2.92 -4.12
CA SER A 31 12.10 1.96 -3.31
C SER A 31 11.84 2.18 -1.82
N ASP A 32 11.81 1.09 -1.06
CA ASP A 32 11.83 1.04 0.40
C ASP A 32 13.25 0.76 0.96
N GLY A 33 14.27 0.78 0.09
CA GLY A 33 15.65 0.45 0.42
C GLY A 33 16.01 -1.01 0.19
N THR A 34 15.04 -1.88 -0.20
CA THR A 34 15.30 -3.28 -0.54
C THR A 34 15.21 -3.51 -2.05
N ALA A 35 15.85 -4.58 -2.54
CA ALA A 35 15.74 -4.97 -3.95
C ALA A 35 14.31 -5.40 -4.31
N ALA A 36 13.58 -6.02 -3.39
CA ALA A 36 12.20 -6.47 -3.59
C ALA A 36 11.21 -5.29 -3.63
N GLY A 37 11.45 -4.24 -2.83
CA GLY A 37 10.63 -3.03 -2.79
C GLY A 37 11.05 -1.97 -3.81
N THR A 38 12.09 -2.24 -4.64
CA THR A 38 12.53 -1.32 -5.71
C THR A 38 11.89 -1.70 -7.03
N ARG A 39 11.04 -0.83 -7.57
CA ARG A 39 10.33 -1.07 -8.83
C ARG A 39 9.97 0.22 -9.54
N MET A 40 9.74 0.13 -10.84
CA MET A 40 9.15 1.22 -11.62
C MET A 40 7.70 1.47 -11.16
N VAL A 41 7.32 2.74 -11.04
CA VAL A 41 5.96 3.13 -10.64
C VAL A 41 4.99 2.94 -11.81
N HIS A 42 5.35 3.47 -12.96
CA HIS A 42 4.58 3.38 -14.20
C HIS A 42 5.49 3.62 -15.40
N ASP A 43 5.22 2.93 -16.52
CA ASP A 43 5.84 3.19 -17.83
C ASP A 43 5.05 4.33 -18.50
N ILE A 44 5.45 5.58 -18.23
CA ILE A 44 4.74 6.79 -18.68
C ILE A 44 4.94 7.00 -20.18
N ALA A 45 6.19 6.78 -20.68
CA ALA A 45 6.49 6.79 -22.09
C ALA A 45 6.72 5.35 -22.58
N PRO A 46 5.65 4.65 -23.04
CA PRO A 46 5.70 3.21 -23.25
C PRO A 46 6.84 2.73 -24.16
N GLY A 47 7.59 1.72 -23.68
CA GLY A 47 8.71 1.12 -24.39
C GLY A 47 10.05 1.76 -24.05
N PRO A 48 11.07 1.72 -24.95
CA PRO A 48 12.42 2.19 -24.64
C PRO A 48 12.59 3.73 -24.59
N GLU A 49 11.54 4.47 -24.87
CA GLU A 49 11.51 5.92 -24.72
C GLU A 49 11.53 6.31 -23.24
N SER A 50 11.89 7.55 -22.95
CA SER A 50 12.04 8.03 -21.57
C SER A 50 11.03 9.12 -21.29
N SER A 51 10.26 9.00 -20.23
CA SER A 51 9.37 10.06 -19.76
C SER A 51 10.10 11.22 -19.08
N LYS A 52 11.36 11.03 -18.71
CA LYS A 52 12.25 12.05 -18.10
C LYS A 52 11.60 12.77 -16.91
N PRO A 53 11.18 12.07 -15.86
CA PRO A 53 10.52 12.72 -14.73
C PRO A 53 11.44 13.73 -14.05
N THR A 54 10.93 14.92 -13.74
CA THR A 54 11.66 16.01 -13.07
C THR A 54 10.78 16.72 -12.06
N GLU A 55 11.39 17.57 -11.22
CA GLU A 55 10.67 18.42 -10.25
C GLU A 55 9.74 17.61 -9.33
N LEU A 56 10.30 16.58 -8.69
CA LEU A 56 9.54 15.72 -7.76
C LEU A 56 9.23 16.45 -6.46
N TYR A 57 7.97 16.78 -6.21
CA TYR A 57 7.49 17.46 -5.00
C TYR A 57 6.40 16.69 -4.30
N VAL A 58 6.61 16.37 -3.03
CA VAL A 58 5.58 15.79 -2.16
C VAL A 58 4.81 16.92 -1.48
N VAL A 59 3.49 16.91 -1.65
CA VAL A 59 2.56 17.83 -0.99
C VAL A 59 1.43 17.01 -0.37
N GLY A 60 1.44 16.88 0.95
CA GLY A 60 0.51 16.01 1.67
C GLY A 60 0.72 14.54 1.29
N ASP A 61 -0.32 13.92 0.78
CA ASP A 61 -0.40 12.53 0.31
C ASP A 61 -0.23 12.40 -1.22
N LYS A 62 0.41 13.36 -1.87
CA LYS A 62 0.58 13.41 -3.33
C LYS A 62 2.00 13.76 -3.74
N LEU A 63 2.51 13.04 -4.75
CA LEU A 63 3.73 13.41 -5.47
C LEU A 63 3.34 14.10 -6.77
N TYR A 64 3.81 15.32 -6.94
CA TYR A 64 3.72 16.09 -8.18
C TYR A 64 5.06 16.06 -8.89
N PHE A 65 5.06 15.89 -10.19
CA PHE A 65 6.27 15.88 -11.01
C PHE A 65 5.92 16.22 -12.47
N SER A 66 6.93 16.63 -13.25
CA SER A 66 6.79 16.84 -14.68
C SER A 66 7.34 15.64 -15.43
N ALA A 67 6.63 15.18 -16.48
CA ALA A 67 7.08 14.08 -17.34
C ALA A 67 6.49 14.18 -18.75
N GLU A 68 7.08 13.45 -19.70
CA GLU A 68 6.62 13.32 -21.10
C GLU A 68 5.99 11.93 -21.30
N ASP A 69 4.83 11.87 -21.95
CA ASP A 69 4.19 10.60 -22.35
C ASP A 69 4.52 10.18 -23.81
N GLY A 70 5.37 10.95 -24.50
CA GLY A 70 5.71 10.77 -25.90
C GLY A 70 4.68 11.31 -26.90
N GLN A 71 3.52 11.83 -26.44
CA GLN A 71 2.45 12.33 -27.30
C GLN A 71 2.10 13.80 -27.06
N HIS A 72 2.11 14.25 -25.82
CA HIS A 72 1.59 15.56 -25.42
C HIS A 72 2.67 16.53 -24.93
N GLY A 73 3.96 16.12 -24.96
CA GLY A 73 5.08 16.89 -24.44
C GLY A 73 5.19 16.81 -22.92
N VAL A 74 5.84 17.82 -22.30
CA VAL A 74 6.02 17.83 -20.84
C VAL A 74 4.75 18.29 -20.15
N GLU A 75 4.21 17.47 -19.27
CA GLU A 75 3.00 17.71 -18.50
C GLU A 75 3.24 17.56 -17.01
N LEU A 76 2.33 18.14 -16.20
CA LEU A 76 2.29 17.94 -14.77
C LEU A 76 1.57 16.63 -14.46
N TRP A 77 2.27 15.73 -13.80
CA TRP A 77 1.75 14.45 -13.33
C TRP A 77 1.49 14.47 -11.84
N LEU A 78 0.52 13.70 -11.42
CA LEU A 78 0.14 13.51 -10.03
C LEU A 78 0.10 12.01 -9.72
N LEU A 79 0.87 11.59 -8.71
CA LEU A 79 0.81 10.25 -8.13
C LEU A 79 0.24 10.37 -6.72
N PRO A 80 -0.93 9.78 -6.42
CA PRO A 80 -1.39 9.60 -5.06
C PRO A 80 -0.41 8.72 -4.29
N LEU A 81 -0.03 9.13 -3.09
CA LEU A 81 0.92 8.41 -2.23
C LEU A 81 0.23 7.52 -1.19
N ASP A 82 -1.07 7.46 -1.23
CA ASP A 82 -1.95 6.66 -0.39
C ASP A 82 -1.81 5.13 -0.61
N GLY A 83 -1.27 4.71 -1.77
CA GLY A 83 -0.92 3.31 -2.05
C GLY A 83 0.47 2.87 -1.57
N GLY A 84 1.16 3.66 -0.74
CA GLY A 84 2.55 3.42 -0.36
C GLY A 84 2.93 3.81 1.06
N SER A 85 2.01 4.31 1.88
CA SER A 85 2.28 4.39 3.31
C SER A 85 2.17 2.98 3.88
N PRO A 86 3.21 2.47 4.54
CA PRO A 86 3.04 1.22 5.27
C PRO A 86 1.85 1.38 6.20
N CYS A 87 1.08 0.34 6.34
CA CYS A 87 -0.02 0.31 7.29
C CYS A 87 0.46 0.82 8.65
N ARG A 88 -0.30 1.69 9.27
CA ARG A 88 -0.05 2.13 10.65
C ARG A 88 -1.01 1.42 11.58
N ALA A 89 -0.47 0.49 12.35
CA ALA A 89 -1.24 -0.21 13.38
C ALA A 89 -1.78 0.81 14.40
N ASN A 90 -3.05 0.66 14.73
CA ASN A 90 -3.74 1.41 15.77
C ASN A 90 -4.90 0.55 16.32
N GLU A 91 -5.71 1.11 17.21
CA GLU A 91 -6.84 0.40 17.82
C GLU A 91 -7.89 -0.13 16.81
N LEU A 92 -7.91 0.35 15.57
CA LEU A 92 -8.89 -0.03 14.55
C LEU A 92 -8.28 -0.86 13.41
N ASN A 93 -6.95 -0.90 13.30
CA ASN A 93 -6.25 -1.50 12.17
C ASN A 93 -5.13 -2.42 12.60
N LEU A 94 -5.17 -3.67 12.13
CA LEU A 94 -4.00 -4.54 12.09
C LEU A 94 -3.13 -4.17 10.89
N CYS A 95 -1.81 -4.26 11.08
CA CYS A 95 -0.83 -4.19 10.00
C CYS A 95 -0.10 -5.54 9.94
N LEU A 96 -0.22 -6.23 8.84
CA LEU A 96 0.31 -7.57 8.64
C LEU A 96 1.26 -7.61 7.45
N GLU A 97 2.14 -8.63 7.39
CA GLU A 97 3.15 -8.82 6.33
C GLU A 97 3.99 -7.55 6.13
N ASP A 98 4.82 -7.25 7.14
CA ASP A 98 5.71 -6.07 7.17
C ASP A 98 4.99 -4.75 6.87
N SER A 99 3.76 -4.61 7.38
CA SER A 99 2.90 -3.44 7.18
C SER A 99 2.39 -3.24 5.75
N ARG A 100 2.46 -4.25 4.91
CA ARG A 100 1.89 -4.22 3.57
C ARG A 100 0.36 -4.25 3.61
N PHE A 101 -0.23 -5.09 4.44
CA PHE A 101 -1.68 -5.24 4.49
C PHE A 101 -2.29 -4.58 5.72
N GLN A 102 -3.22 -3.67 5.49
CA GLN A 102 -4.08 -3.12 6.52
C GLN A 102 -5.35 -3.94 6.62
N VAL A 103 -5.70 -4.38 7.82
CA VAL A 103 -6.96 -5.07 8.08
C VAL A 103 -7.76 -4.29 9.10
N SER A 104 -9.03 -4.00 8.78
CA SER A 104 -10.01 -3.41 9.69
C SER A 104 -11.27 -4.28 9.74
N ALA A 105 -12.02 -4.21 10.83
CA ALA A 105 -13.27 -4.94 10.97
C ALA A 105 -14.36 -4.07 11.58
N ARG A 106 -15.62 -4.38 11.21
CA ARG A 106 -16.83 -3.77 11.74
C ARG A 106 -17.82 -4.86 12.13
N TRP A 107 -18.63 -4.58 13.13
CA TRP A 107 -19.68 -5.48 13.61
C TRP A 107 -21.06 -4.82 13.63
N THR A 108 -22.11 -5.63 13.56
CA THR A 108 -23.51 -5.22 13.76
C THR A 108 -24.20 -6.25 14.63
N ASP A 109 -24.76 -5.82 15.76
CA ASP A 109 -25.47 -6.71 16.69
C ASP A 109 -26.93 -6.95 16.30
N PHE A 110 -27.58 -7.84 17.03
CA PHE A 110 -29.00 -8.20 16.80
C PHE A 110 -30.00 -7.07 17.07
N ALA A 111 -29.57 -6.01 17.74
CA ALA A 111 -30.37 -4.80 17.96
C ALA A 111 -30.13 -3.75 16.86
N GLY A 112 -29.28 -4.02 15.85
CA GLY A 112 -28.93 -3.12 14.75
C GLY A 112 -27.89 -2.06 15.14
N ARG A 113 -27.22 -2.19 16.27
CA ARG A 113 -26.10 -1.32 16.65
C ARG A 113 -24.85 -1.80 15.94
N SER A 114 -24.10 -0.87 15.37
CA SER A 114 -22.85 -1.15 14.65
C SER A 114 -21.68 -0.39 15.27
N GLY A 115 -20.50 -0.93 15.13
CA GLY A 115 -19.27 -0.31 15.59
C GLY A 115 -18.04 -0.81 14.84
N ASP A 116 -16.94 -0.13 15.05
CA ASP A 116 -15.63 -0.61 14.61
C ASP A 116 -15.09 -1.60 15.64
N ALA A 117 -14.42 -2.63 15.17
CA ALA A 117 -13.77 -3.62 16.02
C ALA A 117 -12.40 -3.12 16.49
N THR A 118 -12.00 -3.51 17.69
CA THR A 118 -10.67 -3.18 18.20
C THR A 118 -9.65 -4.23 17.77
N ALA A 119 -8.55 -3.77 17.17
CA ALA A 119 -7.50 -4.59 16.58
C ALA A 119 -6.38 -4.88 17.59
N VAL A 120 -5.94 -6.15 17.66
CA VAL A 120 -4.80 -6.57 18.48
C VAL A 120 -3.85 -7.43 17.64
N ALA A 121 -2.61 -6.98 17.46
CA ALA A 121 -1.58 -7.74 16.77
C ALA A 121 -1.03 -8.84 17.68
N ILE A 122 -0.82 -10.04 17.10
CA ILE A 122 -0.15 -11.18 17.78
C ILE A 122 1.25 -11.36 17.22
N THR A 123 1.36 -11.40 15.88
CA THR A 123 2.63 -11.52 15.13
C THR A 123 2.61 -10.60 13.92
N GLY A 124 3.68 -10.57 13.14
CA GLY A 124 3.72 -9.78 11.88
C GLY A 124 2.75 -10.26 10.80
N ASP A 125 2.19 -11.47 10.94
CA ASP A 125 1.28 -12.07 9.98
C ASP A 125 -0.11 -12.42 10.58
N THR A 126 -0.30 -12.24 11.89
CA THR A 126 -1.49 -12.70 12.62
C THR A 126 -1.95 -11.65 13.62
N GLY A 127 -3.25 -11.47 13.72
CA GLY A 127 -3.89 -10.65 14.73
C GLY A 127 -5.34 -11.03 14.92
N TYR A 128 -6.00 -10.38 15.88
CA TYR A 128 -7.40 -10.60 16.16
C TYR A 128 -8.14 -9.27 16.39
N PHE A 129 -9.45 -9.36 16.39
CA PHE A 129 -10.37 -8.28 16.75
C PHE A 129 -11.29 -8.70 17.86
N TRP A 130 -11.58 -7.76 18.76
CA TRP A 130 -12.67 -7.88 19.70
C TRP A 130 -13.70 -6.78 19.44
N PHE A 131 -14.97 -7.05 19.76
CA PHE A 131 -16.11 -6.17 19.43
C PHE A 131 -16.67 -5.47 20.66
N PHE A 132 -16.76 -6.18 21.79
CA PHE A 132 -17.45 -5.73 23.00
C PHE A 132 -16.58 -5.74 24.25
N ASP A 133 -15.66 -6.68 24.36
CA ASP A 133 -14.84 -6.91 25.55
C ASP A 133 -13.43 -7.30 25.14
N GLU A 134 -12.40 -6.66 25.75
CA GLU A 134 -11.00 -6.86 25.41
C GLU A 134 -10.48 -8.29 25.71
N ASP A 135 -11.13 -8.99 26.64
CA ASP A 135 -10.80 -10.37 26.98
C ASP A 135 -11.46 -11.40 26.03
N ASN A 136 -12.27 -10.94 25.05
CA ASN A 136 -13.01 -11.82 24.16
C ASN A 136 -12.51 -11.70 22.72
N VAL A 137 -11.87 -12.76 22.18
CA VAL A 137 -11.48 -12.86 20.79
C VAL A 137 -12.69 -13.23 19.94
N GLU A 138 -13.09 -12.35 19.02
CA GLU A 138 -14.28 -12.59 18.19
C GLU A 138 -13.96 -12.86 16.73
N LEU A 139 -12.85 -12.31 16.21
CA LEU A 139 -12.37 -12.58 14.87
C LEU A 139 -10.84 -12.66 14.89
N ILE A 140 -10.28 -13.78 14.46
CA ILE A 140 -8.84 -13.96 14.31
C ILE A 140 -8.52 -14.08 12.81
N LEU A 141 -7.41 -13.44 12.39
CA LEU A 141 -6.94 -13.51 11.01
C LEU A 141 -5.45 -13.80 10.95
N LYS A 142 -5.06 -14.52 9.90
CA LYS A 142 -3.68 -14.74 9.51
C LYS A 142 -3.53 -14.49 8.02
N LEU A 143 -2.55 -13.68 7.65
CA LEU A 143 -2.07 -13.58 6.27
C LEU A 143 -0.87 -14.50 6.07
N ILE A 144 -0.77 -15.08 4.87
CA ILE A 144 0.36 -15.90 4.47
C ILE A 144 0.81 -15.46 3.08
N ASP A 145 2.08 -15.10 2.96
CA ASP A 145 2.70 -14.84 1.67
C ASP A 145 2.86 -16.16 0.90
N GLY A 146 2.10 -16.29 -0.18
CA GLY A 146 2.19 -17.38 -1.14
C GLY A 146 2.95 -16.98 -2.41
N GLY A 147 3.68 -15.84 -2.39
CA GLY A 147 4.39 -15.29 -3.54
C GLY A 147 5.34 -16.29 -4.20
N GLY A 148 6.08 -17.05 -3.42
CA GLY A 148 6.97 -18.11 -3.91
C GLY A 148 6.26 -19.36 -4.45
N TYR A 149 4.96 -19.51 -4.25
CA TYR A 149 4.19 -20.67 -4.66
C TYR A 149 3.24 -20.38 -5.84
N ASN A 150 2.43 -19.34 -5.75
CA ASN A 150 1.44 -19.00 -6.79
C ASN A 150 1.25 -17.49 -7.02
N GLY A 151 2.08 -16.65 -6.41
CA GLY A 151 2.02 -15.20 -6.55
C GLY A 151 0.86 -14.52 -5.80
N HIS A 152 0.18 -15.23 -4.89
CA HIS A 152 -0.95 -14.72 -4.14
C HIS A 152 -0.67 -14.65 -2.64
N HIS A 153 -1.34 -13.74 -1.96
CA HIS A 153 -1.45 -13.74 -0.50
C HIS A 153 -2.75 -14.42 -0.10
N TRP A 154 -2.68 -15.25 0.93
CA TRP A 154 -3.83 -15.98 1.44
C TRP A 154 -4.27 -15.42 2.78
N VAL A 155 -5.56 -15.18 2.91
CA VAL A 155 -6.19 -14.75 4.16
C VAL A 155 -6.93 -15.92 4.78
N TYR A 156 -6.48 -16.35 5.94
CA TYR A 156 -7.16 -17.33 6.78
C TYR A 156 -7.81 -16.58 7.92
N TYR A 157 -9.04 -16.92 8.25
CA TYR A 157 -9.74 -16.33 9.38
C TYR A 157 -10.62 -17.34 10.09
N GLY A 158 -10.87 -17.07 11.38
CA GLY A 158 -11.83 -17.78 12.20
C GLY A 158 -12.65 -16.77 12.99
N ALA A 159 -13.97 -16.91 12.95
CA ALA A 159 -14.87 -16.09 13.73
C ALA A 159 -15.44 -16.91 14.91
N LEU A 160 -15.41 -16.34 16.10
CA LEU A 160 -15.97 -16.88 17.31
C LEU A 160 -17.21 -16.09 17.77
N SER A 161 -17.59 -15.09 16.96
CA SER A 161 -18.74 -14.22 17.22
C SER A 161 -20.01 -14.74 16.55
N ASN A 162 -21.13 -14.45 17.14
CA ASN A 162 -22.46 -14.74 16.62
C ASN A 162 -23.16 -13.49 16.04
N VAL A 163 -22.50 -12.34 16.03
CA VAL A 163 -23.01 -11.12 15.41
C VAL A 163 -22.54 -11.01 13.96
N GLU A 164 -23.22 -10.19 13.17
CA GLU A 164 -22.79 -9.90 11.83
C GLU A 164 -21.48 -9.08 11.87
N TYR A 165 -20.54 -9.42 11.00
CA TYR A 165 -19.29 -8.68 10.89
C TYR A 165 -18.83 -8.60 9.42
N THR A 166 -18.05 -7.57 9.13
CA THR A 166 -17.34 -7.41 7.88
C THR A 166 -15.90 -7.04 8.21
N PHE A 167 -14.93 -7.66 7.57
CA PHE A 167 -13.56 -7.19 7.60
C PHE A 167 -13.09 -6.83 6.19
N THR A 168 -12.19 -5.85 6.13
CA THR A 168 -11.60 -5.36 4.89
C THR A 168 -10.09 -5.52 4.97
N VAL A 169 -9.51 -6.13 3.93
CA VAL A 169 -8.06 -6.24 3.76
C VAL A 169 -7.67 -5.31 2.63
N THR A 170 -6.83 -4.33 2.92
CA THR A 170 -6.29 -3.37 1.94
C THR A 170 -4.81 -3.64 1.74
N ASP A 171 -4.41 -3.92 0.51
CA ASP A 171 -3.00 -3.97 0.12
C ASP A 171 -2.49 -2.53 -0.02
N SER A 172 -1.62 -2.09 0.88
CA SER A 172 -1.07 -0.74 0.87
C SER A 172 -0.10 -0.46 -0.28
N GLU A 173 0.41 -1.50 -0.96
CA GLU A 173 1.24 -1.34 -2.16
C GLU A 173 0.43 -1.01 -3.41
N THR A 174 -0.77 -1.60 -3.52
CA THR A 174 -1.60 -1.48 -4.73
C THR A 174 -2.84 -0.63 -4.51
N GLY A 175 -3.22 -0.35 -3.25
CA GLY A 175 -4.49 0.28 -2.89
C GLY A 175 -5.71 -0.64 -3.08
N ALA A 176 -5.51 -1.90 -3.48
CA ALA A 176 -6.61 -2.84 -3.67
C ALA A 176 -7.21 -3.26 -2.33
N ALA A 177 -8.53 -3.26 -2.23
CA ALA A 177 -9.27 -3.70 -1.04
C ALA A 177 -10.25 -4.82 -1.39
N LYS A 178 -10.43 -5.75 -0.47
CA LYS A 178 -11.43 -6.82 -0.49
C LYS A 178 -12.10 -6.97 0.86
#